data_bdf4dbd90a05884300c8fc0b1762f844
#
_entry.id   bdf4dbd90a05884300c8fc0b1762f844
#
_cell.length_a   1.000
_cell.length_b   1.000
_cell.length_c   1.000
_cell.angle_alpha   90.00
_cell.angle_beta   90.00
_cell.angle_gamma   90.00
#
_symmetry.space_group_name_H-M   'P 1'
#
loop_
_entity.id
_entity.type
_entity.pdbx_description
1 polymer ?
#
loop_
_entity_poly.entity_id
_entity_poly.type
_entity_poly.pdbx_seq_one_letter_code
_entity_poly.pdbx_strand_id
1 'polypeptide(L)'
;MASVHDKERTLEREISGVVEEALPGVEVLAVELSGPERMTVYVDRAGEPVDLALCERVTRVLSDYLREYGIDVSSPGPERPLRKPEHFQRALGRQVKLKTDARKLRGEVTHADDERVTVAADGGEFDIPYDQIVRGNLIEETA
;
A
#
# COMPACT_ATOMS: atom_id res chain seq x y z
N MET A 1 -8.15 21.32 5.02
CA MET A 1 -7.00 20.64 5.63
C MET A 1 -6.87 19.23 5.08
N ALA A 2 -5.64 18.83 4.78
CA ALA A 2 -5.39 17.47 4.34
C ALA A 2 -5.57 16.50 5.51
N SER A 3 -6.27 15.40 5.26
CA SER A 3 -6.42 14.33 6.24
C SER A 3 -5.11 13.53 6.34
N VAL A 4 -5.00 12.67 7.34
CA VAL A 4 -3.86 11.74 7.46
C VAL A 4 -3.76 10.89 6.20
N HIS A 5 -4.89 10.46 5.68
CA HIS A 5 -4.96 9.68 4.45
C HIS A 5 -4.39 10.44 3.24
N ASP A 6 -4.71 11.73 3.12
CA ASP A 6 -4.19 12.56 2.04
C ASP A 6 -2.68 12.77 2.17
N LYS A 7 -2.19 12.94 3.40
CA LYS A 7 -0.75 13.05 3.66
C LYS A 7 -0.03 11.76 3.30
N GLU A 8 -0.62 10.61 3.63
CA GLU A 8 -0.03 9.32 3.29
C GLU A 8 0.06 9.14 1.78
N ARG A 9 -0.96 9.52 1.04
CA ARG A 9 -0.95 9.42 -0.42
C ARG A 9 0.12 10.31 -1.04
N THR A 10 0.26 11.53 -0.52
CA THR A 10 1.29 12.45 -0.99
C THR A 10 2.69 11.91 -0.71
N LEU A 11 2.94 11.46 0.51
CA LEU A 11 4.22 10.86 0.89
C LEU A 11 4.51 9.60 0.08
N GLU A 12 3.52 8.77 -0.12
CA GLU A 12 3.65 7.54 -0.90
C GLU A 12 4.12 7.82 -2.33
N ARG A 13 3.54 8.84 -2.95
CA ARG A 13 3.91 9.25 -4.31
C ARG A 13 5.34 9.78 -4.36
N GLU A 14 5.71 10.65 -3.42
CA GLU A 14 7.06 11.22 -3.36
C GLU A 14 8.10 10.14 -3.05
N ILE A 15 7.84 9.34 -2.04
CA ILE A 15 8.77 8.30 -1.58
C ILE A 15 8.92 7.20 -2.62
N SER A 16 7.84 6.80 -3.29
CA SER A 16 7.92 5.84 -4.40
C SER A 16 8.87 6.34 -5.48
N GLY A 17 8.74 7.60 -5.86
CA GLY A 17 9.61 8.19 -6.88
C GLY A 17 11.08 8.17 -6.47
N VAL A 18 11.36 8.57 -5.25
CA VAL A 18 12.74 8.63 -4.73
C VAL A 18 13.36 7.24 -4.62
N VAL A 19 12.63 6.31 -4.02
CA VAL A 19 13.16 4.95 -3.77
C VAL A 19 13.30 4.17 -5.08
N GLU A 20 12.28 4.21 -5.93
CA GLU A 20 12.29 3.41 -7.15
C GLU A 20 13.32 3.92 -8.15
N GLU A 21 13.62 5.21 -8.14
CA GLU A 21 14.68 5.77 -8.97
C GLU A 21 16.08 5.38 -8.44
N ALA A 22 16.27 5.46 -7.13
CA ALA A 22 17.57 5.18 -6.51
C ALA A 22 17.90 3.68 -6.44
N LEU A 23 16.88 2.84 -6.29
CA LEU A 23 17.03 1.40 -6.11
C LEU A 23 16.15 0.65 -7.11
N PRO A 24 16.61 0.50 -8.39
CA PRO A 24 15.83 -0.22 -9.40
C PRO A 24 15.50 -1.65 -8.95
N GLY A 25 14.26 -2.07 -9.18
CA GLY A 25 13.78 -3.38 -8.76
C GLY A 25 13.08 -3.37 -7.41
N VAL A 26 13.16 -2.28 -6.66
CA VAL A 26 12.44 -2.13 -5.39
C VAL A 26 11.16 -1.34 -5.65
N GLU A 27 10.05 -1.83 -5.16
CA GLU A 27 8.75 -1.15 -5.25
C GLU A 27 8.32 -0.69 -3.86
N VAL A 28 7.85 0.55 -3.76
CA VAL A 28 7.19 1.03 -2.53
C VAL A 28 5.71 0.68 -2.65
N LEU A 29 5.24 -0.18 -1.76
CA LEU A 29 3.86 -0.66 -1.77
C LEU A 29 2.91 0.30 -1.07
N ALA A 30 3.35 0.88 0.03
CA ALA A 30 2.52 1.79 0.81
C ALA A 30 3.38 2.57 1.79
N VAL A 31 2.88 3.74 2.18
CA VAL A 31 3.43 4.54 3.28
C VAL A 31 2.30 4.78 4.27
N GLU A 32 2.52 4.45 5.53
CA GLU A 32 1.52 4.63 6.58
C GLU A 32 2.08 5.49 7.70
N LEU A 33 1.28 6.44 8.15
CA LEU A 33 1.62 7.28 9.27
C LEU A 33 1.00 6.70 10.55
N SER A 34 1.83 6.40 11.54
CA SER A 34 1.38 5.91 12.83
C SER A 34 1.61 7.00 13.89
N GLY A 35 1.01 8.14 13.66
CA GLY A 35 1.18 9.33 14.47
C GLY A 35 1.87 10.44 13.68
N PRO A 36 2.04 11.65 14.27
CA PRO A 36 2.55 12.79 13.52
C PRO A 36 4.02 12.70 13.14
N GLU A 37 4.79 11.84 13.81
CA GLU A 37 6.24 11.79 13.66
C GLU A 37 6.77 10.40 13.29
N ARG A 38 5.91 9.43 13.04
CA ARG A 38 6.34 8.07 12.67
C ARG A 38 5.72 7.63 11.37
N MET A 39 6.55 7.02 10.54
CA MET A 39 6.16 6.57 9.22
C MET A 39 6.66 5.15 8.99
N THR A 40 5.82 4.29 8.43
CA THR A 40 6.21 2.96 8.00
C THR A 40 6.17 2.91 6.47
N VAL A 41 7.26 2.48 5.85
CA VAL A 41 7.37 2.34 4.41
C VAL A 41 7.43 0.84 4.09
N TYR A 42 6.43 0.35 3.38
CA TYR A 42 6.36 -1.05 2.96
C TYR A 42 6.97 -1.18 1.57
N VAL A 43 7.98 -2.03 1.46
CA VAL A 43 8.69 -2.23 0.20
C VAL A 43 8.68 -3.71 -0.20
N ASP A 44 8.83 -3.96 -1.50
CA ASP A 44 8.97 -5.30 -2.04
C ASP A 44 10.04 -5.27 -3.13
N ARG A 45 10.57 -6.43 -3.45
CA ARG A 45 11.62 -6.56 -4.45
C ARG A 45 11.40 -7.85 -5.24
N ALA A 46 11.40 -7.75 -6.57
CA ALA A 46 11.17 -8.89 -7.43
C ALA A 46 12.33 -9.88 -7.35
N GLY A 47 11.99 -11.16 -7.19
CA GLY A 47 12.96 -12.25 -7.26
C GLY A 47 13.83 -12.47 -6.03
N GLU A 48 13.78 -11.58 -5.04
CA GLU A 48 14.59 -11.72 -3.84
C GLU A 48 13.82 -11.28 -2.60
N PRO A 49 14.07 -11.87 -1.44
CA PRO A 49 13.40 -11.44 -0.23
C PRO A 49 13.88 -10.06 0.21
N VAL A 50 13.04 -9.36 0.93
CA VAL A 50 13.39 -8.08 1.56
C VAL A 50 14.16 -8.40 2.83
N ASP A 51 15.43 -8.01 2.88
CA ASP A 51 16.28 -8.27 4.04
C ASP A 51 16.65 -6.96 4.76
N LEU A 52 17.38 -7.09 5.86
CA LEU A 52 17.78 -5.95 6.67
C LEU A 52 18.68 -4.98 5.88
N ALA A 53 19.56 -5.51 5.04
CA ALA A 53 20.44 -4.69 4.22
C ALA A 53 19.65 -3.80 3.27
N LEU A 54 18.59 -4.34 2.67
CA LEU A 54 17.70 -3.54 1.80
C LEU A 54 16.99 -2.47 2.60
N CYS A 55 16.46 -2.81 3.78
CA CYS A 55 15.80 -1.83 4.63
C CYS A 55 16.73 -0.68 5.02
N GLU A 56 17.99 -0.97 5.29
CA GLU A 56 18.97 0.07 5.58
C GLU A 56 19.25 0.96 4.38
N ARG A 57 19.30 0.38 3.19
CA ARG A 57 19.52 1.14 1.95
C ARG A 57 18.34 2.06 1.66
N VAL A 58 17.13 1.58 1.84
CA VAL A 58 15.92 2.40 1.68
C VAL A 58 15.93 3.55 2.69
N THR A 59 16.27 3.27 3.93
CA THR A 59 16.34 4.30 4.98
C THR A 59 17.35 5.40 4.61
N ARG A 60 18.49 5.04 4.05
CA ARG A 60 19.49 6.03 3.61
C ARG A 60 18.97 6.89 2.46
N VAL A 61 18.26 6.28 1.52
CA VAL A 61 17.65 7.01 0.41
C VAL A 61 16.65 8.03 0.92
N LEU A 62 15.99 7.73 2.03
CA LEU A 62 14.98 8.58 2.66
C LEU A 62 15.54 9.47 3.76
N SER A 63 16.84 9.72 3.79
CA SER A 63 17.47 10.48 4.87
C SER A 63 16.92 11.90 5.06
N ASP A 64 16.43 12.53 3.99
CA ASP A 64 15.83 13.87 4.08
C ASP A 64 14.53 13.86 4.90
N TYR A 65 13.84 12.74 4.94
CA TYR A 65 12.60 12.60 5.70
C TYR A 65 12.84 12.30 7.19
N LEU A 66 14.05 11.86 7.54
CA LEU A 66 14.38 11.53 8.93
C LEU A 66 14.36 12.74 9.87
N ARG A 67 14.39 13.93 9.31
CA ARG A 67 14.28 15.16 10.10
C ARG A 67 12.89 15.38 10.67
N GLU A 68 11.88 14.84 9.98
CA GLU A 68 10.48 15.01 10.36
C GLU A 68 9.85 13.73 10.91
N TYR A 69 10.37 12.58 10.49
CA TYR A 69 9.75 11.28 10.80
C TYR A 69 10.75 10.26 11.28
N GLY A 70 10.36 9.48 12.28
CA GLY A 70 11.00 8.19 12.51
C GLY A 70 10.50 7.24 11.42
N ILE A 71 11.41 6.59 10.71
CA ILE A 71 11.07 5.75 9.57
C ILE A 71 11.34 4.29 9.88
N ASP A 72 10.30 3.46 9.75
CA ASP A 72 10.42 2.01 9.79
C ASP A 72 10.22 1.49 8.37
N VAL A 73 11.18 0.76 7.85
CA VAL A 73 11.06 0.11 6.54
C VAL A 73 10.76 -1.36 6.78
N SER A 74 9.72 -1.87 6.11
CA SER A 74 9.25 -3.21 6.35
C SER A 74 8.89 -3.91 5.05
N SER A 75 8.96 -5.24 5.06
CA SER A 75 8.38 -6.05 4.00
C SER A 75 6.89 -6.21 4.25
N PRO A 76 6.09 -6.49 3.20
CA PRO A 76 4.68 -6.76 3.42
C PRO A 76 4.51 -8.08 4.17
N GLY A 77 3.57 -8.10 5.11
CA GLY A 77 3.18 -9.32 5.79
C GLY A 77 2.20 -10.12 4.93
N PRO A 78 1.51 -11.12 5.52
CA PRO A 78 0.50 -11.91 4.80
C PRO A 78 -0.62 -11.05 4.23
N GLU A 79 -0.95 -9.95 4.89
CA GLU A 79 -1.96 -9.01 4.41
C GLU A 79 -1.28 -7.87 3.65
N ARG A 80 -0.87 -8.18 2.44
CA ARG A 80 -0.12 -7.24 1.58
C ARG A 80 -0.94 -5.98 1.29
N PRO A 81 -0.37 -4.77 1.45
CA PRO A 81 -1.09 -3.53 1.14
C PRO A 81 -1.42 -3.40 -0.34
N LEU A 82 -2.62 -2.89 -0.63
CA LEU A 82 -3.09 -2.62 -1.99
C LEU A 82 -3.35 -1.12 -2.11
N ARG A 83 -2.61 -0.44 -2.97
CA ARG A 83 -2.67 1.02 -3.08
C ARG A 83 -2.88 1.52 -4.50
N LYS A 84 -2.34 0.81 -5.49
CA LYS A 84 -2.35 1.23 -6.89
C LYS A 84 -3.31 0.37 -7.69
N PRO A 85 -3.85 0.88 -8.80
CA PRO A 85 -4.71 0.05 -9.66
C PRO A 85 -4.07 -1.28 -10.04
N GLU A 86 -2.77 -1.28 -10.32
CA GLU A 86 -2.06 -2.53 -10.67
C GLU A 86 -2.11 -3.55 -9.55
N HIS A 87 -2.08 -3.12 -8.28
CA HIS A 87 -2.17 -4.03 -7.14
C HIS A 87 -3.51 -4.76 -7.14
N PHE A 88 -4.60 -4.04 -7.42
CA PHE A 88 -5.93 -4.63 -7.47
C PHE A 88 -6.11 -5.50 -8.69
N GLN A 89 -5.51 -5.13 -9.82
CA GLN A 89 -5.57 -5.95 -11.04
C GLN A 89 -4.88 -7.29 -10.83
N ARG A 90 -3.77 -7.32 -10.09
CA ARG A 90 -3.09 -8.56 -9.74
C ARG A 90 -3.86 -9.37 -8.70
N ALA A 91 -4.79 -8.75 -8.01
CA ALA A 91 -5.59 -9.41 -6.97
C ALA A 91 -6.93 -9.94 -7.50
N LEU A 92 -7.17 -9.91 -8.82
CA LEU A 92 -8.39 -10.45 -9.41
C LEU A 92 -8.59 -11.91 -8.98
N GLY A 93 -9.79 -12.22 -8.51
CA GLY A 93 -10.13 -13.56 -8.02
C GLY A 93 -9.67 -13.84 -6.60
N ARG A 94 -9.04 -12.88 -5.94
CA ARG A 94 -8.51 -13.05 -4.58
C ARG A 94 -9.31 -12.26 -3.58
N GLN A 95 -9.22 -12.67 -2.32
CA GLN A 95 -9.91 -12.01 -1.22
C GLN A 95 -9.14 -10.78 -0.78
N VAL A 96 -9.87 -9.68 -0.58
CA VAL A 96 -9.29 -8.43 -0.10
C VAL A 96 -10.15 -7.86 1.01
N LYS A 97 -9.55 -7.02 1.84
CA LYS A 97 -10.32 -6.19 2.78
C LYS A 97 -10.05 -4.74 2.47
N LEU A 98 -11.10 -3.95 2.43
CA LEU A 98 -11.04 -2.53 2.09
C LEU A 98 -11.69 -1.72 3.19
N LYS A 99 -11.11 -0.57 3.47
CA LYS A 99 -11.70 0.42 4.36
C LYS A 99 -11.90 1.71 3.58
N THR A 100 -13.12 2.20 3.58
CA THR A 100 -13.46 3.52 3.03
C THR A 100 -13.95 4.40 4.16
N ASP A 101 -14.21 5.68 3.89
CA ASP A 101 -14.77 6.58 4.91
C ASP A 101 -16.15 6.11 5.39
N ALA A 102 -16.88 5.42 4.53
CA ALA A 102 -18.27 5.01 4.82
C ALA A 102 -18.38 3.62 5.42
N ARG A 103 -17.47 2.70 5.09
CA ARG A 103 -17.61 1.30 5.48
C ARG A 103 -16.32 0.50 5.37
N LYS A 104 -16.39 -0.72 5.92
CA LYS A 104 -15.34 -1.73 5.72
C LYS A 104 -15.95 -2.87 4.93
N LEU A 105 -15.22 -3.36 3.93
CA LEU A 105 -15.67 -4.46 3.08
C LEU A 105 -14.61 -5.57 3.06
N ARG A 106 -15.09 -6.79 2.95
CA ARG A 106 -14.23 -7.96 2.77
C ARG A 106 -14.89 -8.82 1.68
N GLY A 107 -14.15 -9.13 0.64
CA GLY A 107 -14.68 -9.92 -0.45
C GLY A 107 -13.69 -10.19 -1.55
N GLU A 108 -14.18 -10.76 -2.65
CA GLU A 108 -13.35 -11.12 -3.79
C GLU A 108 -13.32 -9.99 -4.82
N VAL A 109 -12.14 -9.70 -5.37
CA VAL A 109 -12.02 -8.75 -6.48
C VAL A 109 -12.52 -9.42 -7.75
N THR A 110 -13.60 -8.89 -8.32
CA THR A 110 -14.19 -9.40 -9.55
C THR A 110 -13.81 -8.59 -10.77
N HIS A 111 -13.48 -7.32 -10.57
CA HIS A 111 -13.05 -6.43 -11.65
C HIS A 111 -12.16 -5.32 -11.08
N ALA A 112 -11.17 -4.89 -11.83
CA ALA A 112 -10.32 -3.77 -11.46
C ALA A 112 -9.84 -3.06 -12.72
N ASP A 113 -10.09 -1.76 -12.79
CA ASP A 113 -9.61 -0.92 -13.89
C ASP A 113 -8.77 0.24 -13.31
N ASP A 114 -8.51 1.28 -14.10
CA ASP A 114 -7.67 2.40 -13.67
C ASP A 114 -8.38 3.36 -12.72
N GLU A 115 -9.70 3.26 -12.60
CA GLU A 115 -10.50 4.19 -11.80
C GLU A 115 -11.12 3.57 -10.56
N ARG A 116 -11.48 2.27 -10.62
CA ARG A 116 -12.22 1.62 -9.55
C ARG A 116 -11.94 0.12 -9.47
N VAL A 117 -12.26 -0.45 -8.33
CA VAL A 117 -12.26 -1.89 -8.11
C VAL A 117 -13.65 -2.34 -7.77
N THR A 118 -14.06 -3.49 -8.28
CA THR A 118 -15.33 -4.12 -7.94
C THR A 118 -15.07 -5.31 -7.02
N VAL A 119 -15.74 -5.32 -5.88
CA VAL A 119 -15.59 -6.36 -4.86
C VAL A 119 -16.93 -7.04 -4.64
N ALA A 120 -16.96 -8.36 -4.74
CA ALA A 120 -18.12 -9.16 -4.40
C ALA A 120 -18.09 -9.47 -2.91
N ALA A 121 -19.05 -8.91 -2.19
CA ALA A 121 -19.15 -9.08 -0.74
C ALA A 121 -20.63 -9.30 -0.39
N ASP A 122 -20.91 -9.67 0.83
CA ASP A 122 -22.24 -10.02 1.38
C ASP A 122 -23.45 -9.58 0.56
N GLY A 123 -23.87 -10.43 -0.37
CA GLY A 123 -25.12 -10.23 -1.11
C GLY A 123 -25.05 -9.32 -2.33
N GLY A 124 -23.86 -8.86 -2.75
CA GLY A 124 -23.80 -8.02 -3.93
C GLY A 124 -22.38 -7.63 -4.33
N GLU A 125 -22.28 -6.86 -5.40
CA GLU A 125 -21.03 -6.31 -5.87
C GLU A 125 -20.98 -4.81 -5.57
N PHE A 126 -19.81 -4.33 -5.16
CA PHE A 126 -19.61 -2.93 -4.82
C PHE A 126 -18.50 -2.36 -5.69
N ASP A 127 -18.80 -1.29 -6.41
CA ASP A 127 -17.81 -0.56 -7.20
C ASP A 127 -17.22 0.54 -6.31
N ILE A 128 -15.91 0.51 -6.11
CA ILE A 128 -15.24 1.43 -5.18
C ILE A 128 -14.16 2.18 -5.94
N PRO A 129 -14.33 3.50 -6.12
CA PRO A 129 -13.25 4.31 -6.69
C PRO A 129 -12.01 4.28 -5.79
N TYR A 130 -10.84 4.23 -6.39
CA TYR A 130 -9.60 4.13 -5.62
C TYR A 130 -9.39 5.31 -4.67
N ASP A 131 -9.85 6.49 -5.02
CA ASP A 131 -9.72 7.68 -4.18
C ASP A 131 -10.56 7.61 -2.89
N GLN A 132 -11.53 6.70 -2.82
CA GLN A 132 -12.34 6.48 -1.62
C GLN A 132 -11.74 5.43 -0.68
N ILE A 133 -10.73 4.70 -1.12
CA ILE A 133 -10.13 3.64 -0.32
C ILE A 133 -9.09 4.25 0.62
N VAL A 134 -9.35 4.15 1.93
CA VAL A 134 -8.42 4.61 2.97
C VAL A 134 -7.35 3.54 3.21
N ARG A 135 -7.76 2.27 3.25
CA ARG A 135 -6.84 1.14 3.41
C ARG A 135 -7.34 -0.03 2.55
N GLY A 136 -6.42 -0.70 1.91
CA GLY A 136 -6.72 -1.93 1.18
C GLY A 136 -5.62 -2.95 1.45
N ASN A 137 -6.02 -4.17 1.74
CA ASN A 137 -5.07 -5.26 2.00
C ASN A 137 -5.55 -6.54 1.34
N LEU A 138 -4.59 -7.28 0.80
CA LEU A 138 -4.84 -8.63 0.31
C LEU A 138 -4.98 -9.55 1.52
N ILE A 139 -6.00 -10.41 1.50
CA ILE A 139 -6.16 -11.42 2.52
C ILE A 139 -5.55 -12.71 1.95
N GLU A 140 -4.50 -13.19 2.58
CA GLU A 140 -3.90 -14.43 2.14
C GLU A 140 -4.73 -15.61 2.66
N GLU A 141 -5.29 -16.38 1.71
CA GLU A 141 -6.02 -17.58 2.07
C GLU A 141 -5.04 -18.70 2.35
N THR A 142 -5.05 -19.18 3.56
CA THR A 142 -4.40 -20.45 3.87
C THR A 142 -5.35 -21.55 3.44
N ALA A 143 -4.99 -22.18 2.38
CA ALA A 143 -5.76 -23.34 1.92
C ALA A 143 -5.67 -24.48 2.94
#